data_5dfdccd0019930fc84f8899166a9044a
#
_entry.id   5dfdccd0019930fc84f8899166a9044a
#
_cell.length_a   1.000
_cell.length_b   1.000
_cell.length_c   1.000
_cell.angle_alpha   90.00
_cell.angle_beta   90.00
_cell.angle_gamma   90.00
#
_symmetry.space_group_name_H-M   'P 1'
#
loop_
_entity.id
_entity.type
_entity.pdbx_description
1 polymer ?
#
loop_
_entity_poly.entity_id
_entity_poly.type
_entity_poly.pdbx_seq_one_letter_code
_entity_poly.pdbx_strand_id
1 'polypeptide(L)'
;MSDPFQPTRGVTTLDRPASGTAYLNQSSVDWQETGTTGFETKPLYQSASGEMTMLMKIAPGAVSEAHAHDTVEEIYVLEGSFFDDENSYEAGDLIIRAPGAVHTAGSKSGALVLLKFSPA
;
A
#
# COMPACT_ATOMS: atom_id res chain seq x y z
N MET A 1 -7.14 -2.58 -15.14
CA MET A 1 -7.84 -2.08 -13.94
C MET A 1 -6.91 -1.08 -13.25
N SER A 2 -7.39 0.12 -12.99
CA SER A 2 -6.56 1.14 -12.35
C SER A 2 -6.38 0.85 -10.87
N ASP A 3 -5.26 1.34 -10.31
CA ASP A 3 -4.99 1.24 -8.88
C ASP A 3 -5.81 2.29 -8.12
N PRO A 4 -6.74 1.89 -7.24
CA PRO A 4 -7.59 2.83 -6.51
C PRO A 4 -6.85 3.57 -5.39
N PHE A 5 -5.60 3.21 -5.13
CA PHE A 5 -4.82 3.77 -4.01
C PHE A 5 -3.68 4.67 -4.45
N GLN A 6 -3.67 5.09 -5.70
CA GLN A 6 -2.68 6.06 -6.17
C GLN A 6 -2.92 7.41 -5.51
N PRO A 7 -1.87 8.11 -5.07
CA PRO A 7 -2.01 9.46 -4.54
C PRO A 7 -2.67 10.38 -5.55
N THR A 8 -3.51 11.29 -5.07
CA THR A 8 -4.22 12.25 -5.93
C THR A 8 -3.34 13.43 -6.33
N ARG A 9 -2.14 13.51 -5.81
CA ARG A 9 -1.14 14.53 -6.16
C ARG A 9 0.27 13.92 -6.11
N GLY A 10 1.21 14.57 -6.79
CA GLY A 10 2.61 14.14 -6.77
C GLY A 10 3.23 14.31 -5.39
N VAL A 11 4.11 13.38 -5.02
CA VAL A 11 4.86 13.40 -3.77
C VAL A 11 6.33 13.11 -4.07
N THR A 12 7.22 13.64 -3.20
CA THR A 12 8.64 13.31 -3.26
C THR A 12 8.90 12.08 -2.39
N THR A 13 9.51 11.07 -2.98
CA THR A 13 9.84 9.81 -2.31
C THR A 13 11.33 9.51 -2.49
N LEU A 14 11.82 8.51 -1.76
CA LEU A 14 13.14 7.97 -2.03
C LEU A 14 13.15 7.28 -3.39
N ASP A 15 14.30 7.36 -4.05
CA ASP A 15 14.62 6.55 -5.21
C ASP A 15 15.77 5.60 -4.85
N ARG A 16 16.04 4.63 -5.69
CA ARG A 16 17.17 3.73 -5.51
C ARG A 16 18.46 4.54 -5.57
N PRO A 17 19.32 4.50 -4.54
CA PRO A 17 20.58 5.24 -4.60
C PRO A 17 21.54 4.59 -5.59
N ALA A 18 22.31 5.43 -6.31
CA ALA A 18 23.35 4.95 -7.21
C ALA A 18 24.53 4.38 -6.42
N SER A 19 24.75 4.83 -5.20
CA SER A 19 25.77 4.33 -4.28
C SER A 19 25.37 4.69 -2.84
N GLY A 20 25.92 3.97 -1.88
CA GLY A 20 25.66 4.27 -0.48
C GLY A 20 24.24 3.96 -0.04
N THR A 21 23.73 4.80 0.83
CA THR A 21 22.45 4.58 1.52
C THR A 21 21.55 5.81 1.36
N ALA A 22 20.28 5.58 1.03
CA ALA A 22 19.24 6.60 1.08
C ALA A 22 18.28 6.26 2.21
N TYR A 23 17.77 7.27 2.90
CA TYR A 23 16.82 7.05 3.98
C TYR A 23 15.88 8.25 4.15
N LEU A 24 14.73 7.98 4.73
CA LEU A 24 13.82 8.99 5.24
C LEU A 24 13.11 8.44 6.47
N ASN A 25 12.62 9.35 7.32
CA ASN A 25 11.68 8.97 8.36
C ASN A 25 10.27 9.18 7.82
N GLN A 26 9.38 8.21 8.02
CA GLN A 26 8.02 8.30 7.50
C GLN A 26 7.26 9.52 8.05
N SER A 27 7.64 10.05 9.21
CA SER A 27 7.00 11.23 9.78
C SER A 27 7.25 12.50 8.96
N SER A 28 8.25 12.50 8.07
CA SER A 28 8.52 13.62 7.17
C SER A 28 7.64 13.60 5.92
N VAL A 29 6.86 12.54 5.72
CA VAL A 29 5.99 12.39 4.56
C VAL A 29 4.53 12.54 5.02
N ASP A 30 3.78 13.39 4.33
CA ASP A 30 2.37 13.59 4.64
C ASP A 30 1.51 12.47 4.08
N TRP A 31 0.42 12.18 4.79
CA TRP A 31 -0.62 11.30 4.26
C TRP A 31 -1.26 11.93 3.04
N GLN A 32 -1.45 11.13 2.00
CA GLN A 32 -2.09 11.54 0.76
C GLN A 32 -3.44 10.86 0.64
N GLU A 33 -4.46 11.64 0.27
CA GLU A 33 -5.74 11.06 -0.10
C GLU A 33 -5.57 10.22 -1.36
N THR A 34 -6.38 9.17 -1.46
CA THR A 34 -6.50 8.36 -2.68
C THR A 34 -7.85 8.68 -3.31
N GLY A 35 -8.13 8.10 -4.45
CA GLY A 35 -9.47 8.21 -5.04
C GLY A 35 -10.54 7.37 -4.32
N THR A 36 -10.16 6.62 -3.28
CA THR A 36 -11.05 5.72 -2.55
C THR A 36 -11.23 6.21 -1.13
N THR A 37 -12.47 6.47 -0.73
CA THR A 37 -12.80 6.98 0.60
C THR A 37 -12.32 6.05 1.69
N GLY A 38 -11.66 6.61 2.70
CA GLY A 38 -11.17 5.87 3.85
C GLY A 38 -9.79 5.26 3.67
N PHE A 39 -9.17 5.47 2.50
CA PHE A 39 -7.82 4.96 2.21
C PHE A 39 -6.88 6.13 1.96
N GLU A 40 -5.83 6.23 2.79
CA GLU A 40 -4.77 7.21 2.63
C GLU A 40 -3.43 6.50 2.49
N THR A 41 -2.51 7.07 1.71
CA THR A 41 -1.19 6.48 1.49
C THR A 41 -0.08 7.44 1.84
N LYS A 42 1.06 6.89 2.19
CA LYS A 42 2.34 7.58 2.36
C LYS A 42 3.36 6.89 1.46
N PRO A 43 3.57 7.36 0.25
CA PRO A 43 4.63 6.81 -0.59
C PRO A 43 6.00 7.10 0.04
N LEU A 44 6.82 6.06 0.21
CA LEU A 44 8.13 6.17 0.82
C LEU A 44 9.26 5.95 -0.17
N TYR A 45 9.09 5.03 -1.10
CA TYR A 45 10.11 4.63 -2.06
C TYR A 45 9.47 4.30 -3.40
N GLN A 46 10.11 4.74 -4.47
CA GLN A 46 9.66 4.43 -5.82
C GLN A 46 10.88 4.46 -6.74
N SER A 47 11.10 3.38 -7.48
CA SER A 47 12.22 3.27 -8.41
C SER A 47 11.75 3.26 -9.85
N ALA A 48 12.66 3.62 -10.77
CA ALA A 48 12.40 3.57 -12.20
C ALA A 48 12.13 2.14 -12.69
N SER A 49 12.60 1.12 -11.96
CA SER A 49 12.37 -0.29 -12.29
C SER A 49 10.97 -0.80 -11.88
N GLY A 50 10.15 0.05 -11.24
CA GLY A 50 8.78 -0.30 -10.88
C GLY A 50 8.60 -0.83 -9.47
N GLU A 51 9.62 -0.73 -8.63
CA GLU A 51 9.48 -1.04 -7.21
C GLU A 51 8.83 0.13 -6.48
N MET A 52 7.97 -0.17 -5.50
CA MET A 52 7.33 0.86 -4.69
C MET A 52 7.12 0.34 -3.27
N THR A 53 7.36 1.20 -2.29
CA THR A 53 7.05 0.93 -0.88
C THR A 53 6.24 2.10 -0.34
N MET A 54 5.12 1.79 0.33
CA MET A 54 4.27 2.81 0.94
C MET A 54 3.62 2.30 2.22
N LEU A 55 3.24 3.22 3.07
CA LEU A 55 2.28 2.94 4.14
C LEU A 55 0.87 3.24 3.63
N MET A 56 -0.08 2.47 4.08
CA MET A 56 -1.50 2.73 3.82
C MET A 56 -2.28 2.67 5.13
N LYS A 57 -3.10 3.69 5.33
CA LYS A 57 -4.01 3.76 6.47
C LYS A 57 -5.43 3.54 5.96
N ILE A 58 -6.15 2.64 6.61
CA ILE A 58 -7.52 2.30 6.26
C ILE A 58 -8.42 2.70 7.43
N ALA A 59 -9.40 3.54 7.16
CA ALA A 59 -10.36 3.96 8.18
C ALA A 59 -11.28 2.80 8.57
N PRO A 60 -11.77 2.78 9.83
CA PRO A 60 -12.75 1.77 10.22
C PRO A 60 -13.95 1.75 9.29
N GLY A 61 -14.30 0.56 8.79
CA GLY A 61 -15.44 0.37 7.90
C GLY A 61 -15.18 0.65 6.43
N ALA A 62 -13.98 1.11 6.05
CA ALA A 62 -13.66 1.38 4.66
C ALA A 62 -13.45 0.09 3.87
N VAL A 63 -13.96 0.07 2.64
CA VAL A 63 -13.84 -1.06 1.71
C VAL A 63 -13.56 -0.53 0.31
N SER A 64 -12.62 -1.15 -0.40
CA SER A 64 -12.33 -0.82 -1.78
C SER A 64 -13.18 -1.65 -2.75
N GLU A 65 -13.29 -1.16 -3.99
CA GLU A 65 -13.79 -1.96 -5.09
C GLU A 65 -12.76 -3.05 -5.45
N ALA A 66 -13.21 -4.08 -6.15
CA ALA A 66 -12.32 -5.10 -6.67
C ALA A 66 -11.33 -4.49 -7.67
N HIS A 67 -10.08 -4.86 -7.55
CA HIS A 67 -9.01 -4.35 -8.40
C HIS A 67 -7.86 -5.35 -8.48
N ALA A 68 -6.92 -5.09 -9.37
CA ALA A 68 -5.73 -5.92 -9.55
C ALA A 68 -4.52 -5.03 -9.87
N HIS A 69 -3.34 -5.59 -9.65
CA HIS A 69 -2.06 -4.94 -9.98
C HIS A 69 -1.26 -5.83 -10.92
N ASP A 70 -0.45 -5.22 -11.76
CA ASP A 70 0.45 -5.95 -12.68
C ASP A 70 1.75 -6.39 -12.00
N THR A 71 1.90 -6.05 -10.74
CA THR A 71 3.09 -6.30 -9.92
C THR A 71 2.80 -7.35 -8.87
N VAL A 72 3.85 -7.90 -8.27
CA VAL A 72 3.73 -8.64 -7.01
C VAL A 72 3.45 -7.64 -5.91
N GLU A 73 2.45 -7.91 -5.09
CA GLU A 73 2.10 -7.07 -3.93
C GLU A 73 2.38 -7.82 -2.63
N GLU A 74 3.16 -7.22 -1.74
CA GLU A 74 3.31 -7.68 -0.37
C GLU A 74 2.61 -6.70 0.56
N ILE A 75 1.86 -7.23 1.52
CA ILE A 75 1.15 -6.44 2.52
C ILE A 75 1.54 -6.97 3.90
N TYR A 76 2.12 -6.11 4.73
CA TYR A 76 2.39 -6.46 6.13
C TYR A 76 1.48 -5.63 7.03
N VAL A 77 0.65 -6.29 7.82
CA VAL A 77 -0.28 -5.60 8.72
C VAL A 77 0.47 -5.17 9.97
N LEU A 78 0.62 -3.86 10.16
CA LEU A 78 1.32 -3.27 11.29
C LEU A 78 0.40 -3.08 12.49
N GLU A 79 -0.82 -2.61 12.25
CA GLU A 79 -1.80 -2.32 13.28
C GLU A 79 -3.21 -2.61 12.77
N GLY A 80 -4.11 -2.98 13.68
CA GLY A 80 -5.52 -3.17 13.38
C GLY A 80 -5.83 -4.48 12.68
N SER A 81 -6.85 -4.45 11.83
CA SER A 81 -7.32 -5.61 11.09
C SER A 81 -7.54 -5.26 9.63
N PHE A 82 -7.31 -6.22 8.76
CA PHE A 82 -7.41 -6.08 7.32
C PHE A 82 -8.13 -7.29 6.76
N PHE A 83 -8.94 -7.11 5.72
CA PHE A 83 -9.59 -8.23 5.05
C PHE A 83 -9.62 -8.03 3.55
N ASP A 84 -9.74 -9.13 2.84
CA ASP A 84 -10.07 -9.18 1.43
C ASP A 84 -11.29 -10.11 1.24
N ASP A 85 -11.59 -10.45 0.01
CA ASP A 85 -12.74 -11.31 -0.29
C ASP A 85 -12.50 -12.79 0.05
N GLU A 86 -11.29 -13.15 0.47
CA GLU A 86 -10.95 -14.55 0.83
C GLU A 86 -10.74 -14.74 2.33
N ASN A 87 -10.06 -13.81 2.99
CA ASN A 87 -9.62 -13.97 4.36
C ASN A 87 -9.65 -12.65 5.15
N SER A 88 -9.53 -12.80 6.47
CA SER A 88 -9.29 -11.71 7.41
C SER A 88 -7.91 -11.87 8.03
N TYR A 89 -7.23 -10.75 8.24
CA TYR A 89 -5.86 -10.70 8.72
C TYR A 89 -5.76 -9.75 9.90
N GLU A 90 -4.74 -9.95 10.72
CA GLU A 90 -4.47 -9.11 11.89
C GLU A 90 -3.01 -8.67 11.91
N ALA A 91 -2.66 -7.80 12.86
CA ALA A 91 -1.29 -7.31 13.00
C ALA A 91 -0.31 -8.48 13.09
N GLY A 92 0.76 -8.40 12.31
CA GLY A 92 1.76 -9.45 12.19
C GLY A 92 1.59 -10.37 10.99
N ASP A 93 0.45 -10.31 10.30
CA ASP A 93 0.24 -11.14 9.10
C ASP A 93 0.91 -10.52 7.88
N LEU A 94 1.51 -11.39 7.07
CA LEU A 94 2.08 -11.03 5.77
C LEU A 94 1.26 -11.69 4.68
N ILE A 95 0.82 -10.88 3.70
CA ILE A 95 0.05 -11.33 2.55
C ILE A 95 0.88 -11.07 1.30
N ILE A 96 0.95 -12.05 0.39
CA ILE A 96 1.58 -11.89 -0.91
C ILE A 96 0.57 -12.21 -2.00
N ARG A 97 0.41 -11.31 -2.97
CA ARG A 97 -0.48 -11.48 -4.10
C ARG A 97 0.31 -11.58 -5.38
N ALA A 98 -0.05 -12.54 -6.20
CA ALA A 98 0.52 -12.68 -7.55
C ALA A 98 0.08 -11.51 -8.44
N PRO A 99 0.87 -11.18 -9.48
CA PRO A 99 0.42 -10.21 -10.48
C PRO A 99 -0.92 -10.62 -11.09
N GLY A 100 -1.82 -9.66 -11.23
CA GLY A 100 -3.14 -9.89 -11.83
C GLY A 100 -4.18 -10.46 -10.88
N ALA A 101 -3.85 -10.78 -9.63
CA ALA A 101 -4.83 -11.27 -8.67
C ALA A 101 -5.88 -10.21 -8.38
N VAL A 102 -7.14 -10.52 -8.66
CA VAL A 102 -8.27 -9.61 -8.40
C VAL A 102 -8.70 -9.76 -6.95
N HIS A 103 -8.80 -8.65 -6.25
CA HIS A 103 -9.15 -8.66 -4.83
C HIS A 103 -9.83 -7.35 -4.41
N THR A 104 -10.54 -7.42 -3.30
CA THR A 104 -11.01 -6.25 -2.55
C THR A 104 -10.07 -6.01 -1.37
N ALA A 105 -10.22 -4.88 -0.71
CA ALA A 105 -9.48 -4.55 0.51
C ALA A 105 -10.38 -3.77 1.44
N GLY A 106 -10.22 -4.00 2.74
CA GLY A 106 -11.01 -3.27 3.72
C GLY A 106 -10.53 -3.50 5.14
N SER A 107 -11.15 -2.79 6.07
CA SER A 107 -10.89 -2.96 7.49
C SER A 107 -12.15 -2.67 8.28
N LYS A 108 -12.46 -3.50 9.28
CA LYS A 108 -13.58 -3.25 10.18
C LYS A 108 -13.21 -2.26 11.27
N SER A 109 -12.03 -2.40 11.84
CA SER A 109 -11.59 -1.64 13.01
C SER A 109 -10.58 -0.55 12.69
N GLY A 110 -10.17 -0.43 11.44
CA GLY A 110 -9.06 0.40 11.01
C GLY A 110 -7.77 -0.41 10.92
N ALA A 111 -6.87 0.01 10.05
CA ALA A 111 -5.60 -0.67 9.83
C ALA A 111 -4.50 0.29 9.42
N LEU A 112 -3.28 -0.08 9.75
CA LEU A 112 -2.06 0.48 9.20
C LEU A 112 -1.28 -0.67 8.59
N VAL A 113 -0.98 -0.59 7.30
CA VAL A 113 -0.29 -1.65 6.57
C VAL A 113 0.91 -1.08 5.82
N LEU A 114 1.95 -1.90 5.69
CA LEU A 114 3.08 -1.61 4.82
C LEU A 114 2.86 -2.37 3.51
N LEU A 115 2.88 -1.64 2.40
CA LEU A 115 2.73 -2.21 1.06
C LEU A 115 4.06 -2.15 0.33
N LYS A 116 4.39 -3.22 -0.34
CA LYS A 116 5.56 -3.29 -1.20
C LYS A 116 5.16 -3.91 -2.53
N PHE A 117 5.40 -3.17 -3.62
CA PHE A 117 5.17 -3.64 -4.97
C PHE A 117 6.50 -3.90 -5.63
N SER A 118 6.60 -5.00 -6.37
CA SER A 118 7.78 -5.32 -7.15
C SER A 118 7.37 -5.88 -8.51
N PRO A 119 8.21 -5.69 -9.55
CA PRO A 119 7.90 -6.20 -10.89
C PRO A 119 7.65 -7.70 -10.90
N ALA A 120 6.76 -8.11 -11.81
CA ALA A 120 6.43 -9.51 -12.04
C ALA A 120 7.61 -10.30 -12.58
#